data_625c53abe4393b7a9547f03d9f92bb88
#
_entry.id   625c53abe4393b7a9547f03d9f92bb88
#
_cell.length_a   1.000
_cell.length_b   1.000
_cell.length_c   1.000
_cell.angle_alpha   90.00
_cell.angle_beta   90.00
_cell.angle_gamma   90.00
#
_symmetry.space_group_name_H-M   'P 1'
#
loop_
_entity.id
_entity.type
_entity.pdbx_description
1 polymer ?
#
loop_
_entity_poly.entity_id
_entity_poly.type
_entity_poly.pdbx_seq_one_letter_code
_entity_poly.pdbx_strand_id
1 'polypeptide(L)'
;MPGMHEYTAETEDLARAIMAYARNRIATPQPLDRTVPASELAPRVGRTVTASGIGWEEALRIWDDVLSPATISSDHPAHMAFIPAAPTKASVLFDLVVGASSTIASGWIDGAGAIFAENEALRWLADVAGMPAEAGGVFVSGGSAGNLSALVAARYAAREQRVASALQGEPEPRWRIACARTAHSSVSAAARVMDVGVLDVPHDQRGRLTGSALATTFEEDG
;
A
#
# COMPACT_ATOMS: atom_id res chain seq x y z
N MET A 1 -32.40 10.89 -16.81
CA MET A 1 -31.36 11.52 -16.01
C MET A 1 -30.41 12.21 -16.99
N PRO A 2 -29.97 13.46 -16.76
CA PRO A 2 -28.85 14.01 -17.49
C PRO A 2 -27.72 12.97 -17.41
N GLY A 3 -26.95 12.84 -18.48
CA GLY A 3 -25.94 11.78 -18.52
C GLY A 3 -24.98 11.87 -17.34
N MET A 4 -24.78 10.78 -16.62
CA MET A 4 -23.90 10.68 -15.44
C MET A 4 -22.47 11.18 -15.73
N HIS A 5 -22.11 11.33 -17.00
CA HIS A 5 -20.80 11.75 -17.48
C HIS A 5 -20.78 13.21 -18.00
N GLU A 6 -21.87 13.96 -17.87
CA GLU A 6 -21.92 15.34 -18.32
C GLU A 6 -21.41 16.28 -17.23
N TYR A 7 -20.61 17.27 -17.62
CA TYR A 7 -20.19 18.35 -16.74
C TYR A 7 -21.29 19.42 -16.71
N THR A 8 -21.95 19.53 -15.58
CA THR A 8 -23.11 20.40 -15.38
C THR A 8 -22.79 21.53 -14.39
N ALA A 9 -23.71 22.46 -14.19
CA ALA A 9 -23.62 23.49 -13.15
C ALA A 9 -23.48 22.85 -11.74
N GLU A 10 -24.19 21.76 -11.49
CA GLU A 10 -24.08 20.99 -10.24
C GLU A 10 -22.67 20.38 -10.06
N THR A 11 -22.07 19.88 -11.15
CA THR A 11 -20.69 19.38 -11.13
C THR A 11 -19.68 20.49 -10.82
N GLU A 12 -19.91 21.70 -11.33
CA GLU A 12 -19.10 22.88 -11.03
C GLU A 12 -19.22 23.30 -9.56
N ASP A 13 -20.41 23.23 -8.98
CA ASP A 13 -20.64 23.53 -7.56
C ASP A 13 -19.93 22.48 -6.66
N LEU A 14 -20.05 21.20 -7.00
CA LEU A 14 -19.30 20.11 -6.35
C LEU A 14 -17.79 20.34 -6.43
N ALA A 15 -17.26 20.67 -7.60
CA ALA A 15 -15.83 20.92 -7.79
C ALA A 15 -15.33 22.05 -6.89
N ARG A 16 -16.08 23.15 -6.81
CA ARG A 16 -15.76 24.28 -5.91
C ARG A 16 -15.78 23.86 -4.44
N ALA A 17 -16.77 23.10 -4.02
CA ALA A 17 -16.90 22.63 -2.64
C ALA A 17 -15.73 21.69 -2.25
N ILE A 18 -15.40 20.72 -3.11
CA ILE A 18 -14.26 19.80 -2.91
C ILE A 18 -12.94 20.58 -2.84
N MET A 19 -12.72 21.54 -3.73
CA MET A 19 -11.50 22.36 -3.70
C MET A 19 -11.41 23.24 -2.46
N ALA A 20 -12.53 23.76 -1.97
CA ALA A 20 -12.59 24.53 -0.73
C ALA A 20 -12.25 23.64 0.49
N TYR A 21 -12.85 22.45 0.57
CA TYR A 21 -12.52 21.43 1.58
C TYR A 21 -11.03 21.07 1.54
N ALA A 22 -10.49 20.69 0.37
CA ALA A 22 -9.11 20.29 0.21
C ALA A 22 -8.13 21.38 0.64
N ARG A 23 -8.37 22.63 0.23
CA ARG A 23 -7.53 23.77 0.63
C ARG A 23 -7.55 23.99 2.13
N ASN A 24 -8.71 23.93 2.77
CA ASN A 24 -8.83 24.05 4.22
C ASN A 24 -8.09 22.92 4.91
N ARG A 25 -8.31 21.66 4.49
CA ARG A 25 -7.69 20.46 5.06
C ARG A 25 -6.16 20.46 4.94
N ILE A 26 -5.62 20.97 3.81
CA ILE A 26 -4.18 21.08 3.56
C ILE A 26 -3.54 22.22 4.37
N ALA A 27 -4.25 23.34 4.51
CA ALA A 27 -3.74 24.56 5.15
C ALA A 27 -3.82 24.53 6.67
N THR A 28 -4.77 23.79 7.23
CA THR A 28 -5.06 23.76 8.68
C THR A 28 -4.38 22.57 9.34
N PRO A 29 -3.69 22.75 10.48
CA PRO A 29 -3.21 21.62 11.29
C PRO A 29 -4.37 20.72 11.67
N GLN A 30 -4.21 19.41 11.45
CA GLN A 30 -5.27 18.45 11.72
C GLN A 30 -5.34 18.13 13.21
N PRO A 31 -6.53 17.86 13.74
CA PRO A 31 -6.66 17.31 15.09
C PRO A 31 -6.09 15.89 15.15
N LEU A 32 -5.71 15.45 16.33
CA LEU A 32 -5.40 14.03 16.58
C LEU A 32 -6.72 13.27 16.75
N ASP A 33 -7.33 12.90 15.64
CA ASP A 33 -8.60 12.17 15.62
C ASP A 33 -8.46 10.76 16.21
N ARG A 34 -9.57 10.12 16.48
CA ARG A 34 -9.62 8.80 17.11
C ARG A 34 -10.56 7.84 16.39
N THR A 35 -10.29 6.57 16.52
CA THR A 35 -11.21 5.54 16.08
C THR A 35 -12.53 5.61 16.84
N VAL A 36 -13.63 5.54 16.11
CA VAL A 36 -14.99 5.51 16.65
C VAL A 36 -15.62 4.14 16.29
N PRO A 37 -16.30 3.46 17.24
CA PRO A 37 -16.92 2.17 16.96
C PRO A 37 -18.11 2.30 15.99
N ALA A 38 -18.36 1.25 15.21
CA ALA A 38 -19.45 1.22 14.23
C ALA A 38 -20.84 1.51 14.84
N SER A 39 -21.05 1.13 16.09
CA SER A 39 -22.30 1.40 16.82
C SER A 39 -22.59 2.89 17.07
N GLU A 40 -21.54 3.71 17.11
CA GLU A 40 -21.66 5.16 17.24
C GLU A 40 -21.74 5.83 15.85
N LEU A 41 -21.08 5.27 14.84
CA LEU A 41 -21.10 5.81 13.49
C LEU A 41 -22.43 5.56 12.77
N ALA A 42 -22.95 4.34 12.88
CA ALA A 42 -24.15 3.93 12.14
C ALA A 42 -25.36 4.87 12.30
N PRO A 43 -25.74 5.31 13.52
CA PRO A 43 -26.86 6.23 13.69
C PRO A 43 -26.57 7.66 13.16
N ARG A 44 -25.30 8.08 13.12
CA ARG A 44 -24.90 9.41 12.63
C ARG A 44 -24.80 9.49 11.10
N VAL A 45 -24.37 8.39 10.48
CA VAL A 45 -24.20 8.29 9.03
C VAL A 45 -25.50 7.89 8.34
N GLY A 46 -26.27 6.99 8.96
CA GLY A 46 -27.47 6.44 8.35
C GLY A 46 -27.18 5.58 7.12
N ARG A 47 -28.17 5.46 6.24
CA ARG A 47 -28.03 4.71 4.98
C ARG A 47 -27.67 5.65 3.83
N THR A 48 -26.42 5.63 3.40
CA THR A 48 -25.90 6.51 2.34
C THR A 48 -25.97 5.87 0.94
N VAL A 49 -25.84 4.54 0.85
CA VAL A 49 -25.93 3.81 -0.42
C VAL A 49 -27.40 3.45 -0.68
N THR A 50 -28.05 4.21 -1.58
CA THR A 50 -29.45 4.06 -1.95
C THR A 50 -29.61 4.11 -3.47
N ALA A 51 -30.76 3.69 -3.99
CA ALA A 51 -31.03 3.73 -5.43
C ALA A 51 -31.04 5.15 -6.02
N SER A 52 -31.41 6.15 -5.21
CA SER A 52 -31.46 7.57 -5.63
C SER A 52 -30.18 8.35 -5.31
N GLY A 53 -29.26 7.76 -4.52
CA GLY A 53 -28.16 8.51 -3.91
C GLY A 53 -28.64 9.41 -2.76
N ILE A 54 -27.71 10.19 -2.19
CA ILE A 54 -27.98 11.16 -1.11
C ILE A 54 -27.62 12.60 -1.49
N GLY A 55 -27.11 12.80 -2.70
CA GLY A 55 -26.56 14.09 -3.15
C GLY A 55 -25.13 14.34 -2.65
N TRP A 56 -24.43 15.19 -3.36
CA TRP A 56 -23.03 15.47 -3.06
C TRP A 56 -22.84 16.33 -1.81
N GLU A 57 -23.73 17.25 -1.53
CA GLU A 57 -23.68 18.11 -0.34
C GLU A 57 -23.76 17.29 0.93
N GLU A 58 -24.72 16.37 1.00
CA GLU A 58 -24.87 15.48 2.16
C GLU A 58 -23.71 14.49 2.27
N ALA A 59 -23.22 13.97 1.15
CA ALA A 59 -22.06 13.09 1.14
C ALA A 59 -20.79 13.79 1.67
N LEU A 60 -20.54 15.03 1.24
CA LEU A 60 -19.40 15.82 1.71
C LEU A 60 -19.56 16.20 3.19
N ARG A 61 -20.77 16.58 3.61
CA ARG A 61 -21.06 16.88 5.02
C ARG A 61 -20.84 15.67 5.93
N ILE A 62 -21.32 14.50 5.54
CA ILE A 62 -21.09 13.26 6.32
C ILE A 62 -19.60 12.95 6.39
N TRP A 63 -18.88 13.15 5.31
CA TRP A 63 -17.42 12.96 5.32
C TRP A 63 -16.73 13.91 6.30
N ASP A 64 -17.01 15.20 6.19
CA ASP A 64 -16.31 16.24 6.97
C ASP A 64 -16.68 16.18 8.46
N ASP A 65 -17.99 16.08 8.77
CA ASP A 65 -18.50 16.16 10.15
C ASP A 65 -18.44 14.83 10.91
N VAL A 66 -18.39 13.68 10.21
CA VAL A 66 -18.58 12.38 10.87
C VAL A 66 -17.46 11.40 10.57
N LEU A 67 -17.14 11.15 9.29
CA LEU A 67 -16.23 10.07 8.92
C LEU A 67 -14.77 10.48 9.06
N SER A 68 -14.41 11.67 8.63
CA SER A 68 -13.04 12.18 8.75
C SER A 68 -12.62 12.27 10.23
N PRO A 69 -13.39 12.88 11.16
CA PRO A 69 -13.04 12.91 12.58
C PRO A 69 -13.03 11.53 13.29
N ALA A 70 -13.65 10.52 12.68
CA ALA A 70 -13.61 9.13 13.15
C ALA A 70 -12.43 8.33 12.57
N THR A 71 -11.59 8.97 11.78
CA THR A 71 -10.42 8.39 11.13
C THR A 71 -9.16 9.05 11.67
N ILE A 72 -8.16 8.25 12.05
CA ILE A 72 -6.91 8.80 12.58
C ILE A 72 -6.20 9.60 11.49
N SER A 73 -5.90 10.87 11.79
CA SER A 73 -5.13 11.76 10.91
C SER A 73 -3.66 11.38 10.91
N SER A 74 -3.25 10.55 9.94
CA SER A 74 -1.88 10.04 9.83
C SER A 74 -0.85 11.12 9.48
N ASP A 75 -1.29 12.29 9.04
CA ASP A 75 -0.46 13.48 8.80
C ASP A 75 -0.31 14.39 10.04
N HIS A 76 -0.89 14.01 11.19
CA HIS A 76 -0.71 14.74 12.44
C HIS A 76 0.72 14.53 12.98
N PRO A 77 1.45 15.58 13.41
CA PRO A 77 2.84 15.46 13.89
C PRO A 77 3.05 14.48 15.06
N ALA A 78 2.02 14.24 15.88
CA ALA A 78 2.07 13.31 17.00
C ALA A 78 1.63 11.88 16.61
N HIS A 79 1.32 11.61 15.34
CA HIS A 79 1.00 10.26 14.89
C HIS A 79 2.28 9.44 14.71
N MET A 80 2.54 8.51 15.62
CA MET A 80 3.75 7.68 15.66
C MET A 80 3.44 6.17 15.56
N ALA A 81 2.33 5.81 14.94
CA ALA A 81 1.90 4.42 14.76
C ALA A 81 1.86 4.03 13.26
N PHE A 82 1.97 2.74 12.97
CA PHE A 82 1.79 2.13 11.63
C PHE A 82 2.76 2.56 10.53
N ILE A 83 3.79 3.34 10.84
CA ILE A 83 4.83 3.80 9.91
C ILE A 83 4.25 4.50 8.65
N PRO A 84 3.25 5.38 8.73
CA PRO A 84 2.82 6.19 7.61
C PRO A 84 3.84 7.31 7.36
N ALA A 85 3.91 7.76 6.10
CA ALA A 85 4.56 9.02 5.77
C ALA A 85 3.48 10.08 5.52
N ALA A 86 3.63 11.26 6.13
CA ALA A 86 2.76 12.38 5.79
C ALA A 86 3.02 12.80 4.33
N PRO A 87 1.96 12.88 3.49
CA PRO A 87 2.13 13.27 2.09
C PRO A 87 2.59 14.73 2.01
N THR A 88 3.38 15.06 0.99
CA THR A 88 3.65 16.46 0.67
C THR A 88 2.38 17.14 0.17
N LYS A 89 2.25 18.43 0.40
CA LYS A 89 1.07 19.18 -0.08
C LYS A 89 0.95 19.11 -1.62
N ALA A 90 2.06 19.04 -2.33
CA ALA A 90 2.09 18.87 -3.78
C ALA A 90 1.56 17.50 -4.19
N SER A 91 1.97 16.40 -3.54
CA SER A 91 1.49 15.06 -3.90
C SER A 91 -0.02 14.92 -3.72
N VAL A 92 -0.58 15.45 -2.63
CA VAL A 92 -2.04 15.47 -2.41
C VAL A 92 -2.79 16.18 -3.54
N LEU A 93 -2.27 17.31 -4.02
CA LEU A 93 -2.89 18.05 -5.14
C LEU A 93 -2.70 17.32 -6.48
N PHE A 94 -1.59 16.63 -6.67
CA PHE A 94 -1.37 15.82 -7.87
C PHE A 94 -2.25 14.57 -7.93
N ASP A 95 -2.71 14.02 -6.82
CA ASP A 95 -3.70 12.92 -6.81
C ASP A 95 -4.99 13.33 -7.53
N LEU A 96 -5.40 14.61 -7.41
CA LEU A 96 -6.54 15.12 -8.19
C LEU A 96 -6.24 15.15 -9.69
N VAL A 97 -5.03 15.53 -10.08
CA VAL A 97 -4.62 15.53 -11.51
C VAL A 97 -4.67 14.11 -12.06
N VAL A 98 -4.11 13.15 -11.34
CA VAL A 98 -4.13 11.73 -11.73
C VAL A 98 -5.56 11.21 -11.83
N GLY A 99 -6.40 11.48 -10.84
CA GLY A 99 -7.80 11.08 -10.84
C GLY A 99 -8.60 11.69 -12.02
N ALA A 100 -8.42 12.98 -12.28
CA ALA A 100 -9.07 13.68 -13.37
C ALA A 100 -8.62 13.21 -14.76
N SER A 101 -7.38 12.69 -14.87
CA SER A 101 -6.84 12.19 -16.13
C SER A 101 -7.38 10.80 -16.51
N SER A 102 -8.09 10.12 -15.63
CA SER A 102 -8.62 8.75 -15.84
C SER A 102 -7.57 7.79 -16.40
N THR A 103 -6.33 7.91 -15.91
CA THR A 103 -5.18 7.19 -16.44
C THR A 103 -5.26 5.69 -16.09
N ILE A 104 -5.04 4.85 -17.09
CA ILE A 104 -4.82 3.42 -16.93
C ILE A 104 -3.33 3.15 -17.19
N ALA A 105 -2.70 2.34 -16.35
CA ALA A 105 -1.29 1.96 -16.48
C ALA A 105 -1.10 0.44 -16.45
N SER A 106 -1.98 -0.30 -17.15
CA SER A 106 -1.93 -1.76 -17.23
C SER A 106 -0.90 -2.27 -18.24
N GLY A 107 -0.55 -1.46 -19.23
CA GLY A 107 0.42 -1.78 -20.26
C GLY A 107 0.91 -0.54 -20.98
N TRP A 108 2.00 -0.71 -21.78
CA TRP A 108 2.61 0.41 -22.50
C TRP A 108 1.69 1.05 -23.55
N ILE A 109 0.78 0.26 -24.14
CA ILE A 109 -0.11 0.72 -25.20
C ILE A 109 -1.10 1.77 -24.70
N ASP A 110 -1.62 1.57 -23.49
CA ASP A 110 -2.68 2.40 -22.89
C ASP A 110 -2.16 3.36 -21.82
N GLY A 111 -0.98 3.09 -21.25
CA GLY A 111 -0.45 3.83 -20.11
C GLY A 111 0.98 4.34 -20.27
N ALA A 112 1.51 4.49 -21.49
CA ALA A 112 2.92 4.81 -21.73
C ALA A 112 3.44 5.99 -20.89
N GLY A 113 2.68 7.09 -20.80
CA GLY A 113 3.09 8.26 -20.03
C GLY A 113 3.16 8.01 -18.52
N ALA A 114 2.17 7.30 -17.97
CA ALA A 114 2.15 6.95 -16.56
C ALA A 114 3.25 5.94 -16.22
N ILE A 115 3.42 4.91 -17.04
CA ILE A 115 4.47 3.89 -16.87
C ILE A 115 5.87 4.52 -16.99
N PHE A 116 6.05 5.47 -17.92
CA PHE A 116 7.32 6.20 -18.02
C PHE A 116 7.62 6.97 -16.74
N ALA A 117 6.65 7.73 -16.23
CA ALA A 117 6.81 8.50 -14.99
C ALA A 117 7.06 7.59 -13.77
N GLU A 118 6.38 6.44 -13.68
CA GLU A 118 6.62 5.43 -12.65
C GLU A 118 8.06 4.90 -12.72
N ASN A 119 8.53 4.54 -13.91
CA ASN A 119 9.88 4.01 -14.10
C ASN A 119 10.96 5.04 -13.75
N GLU A 120 10.75 6.33 -14.04
CA GLU A 120 11.66 7.40 -13.62
C GLU A 120 11.73 7.51 -12.07
N ALA A 121 10.58 7.45 -11.40
CA ALA A 121 10.55 7.48 -9.94
C ALA A 121 11.22 6.23 -9.33
N LEU A 122 10.98 5.05 -9.89
CA LEU A 122 11.60 3.79 -9.46
C LEU A 122 13.10 3.80 -9.69
N ARG A 123 13.59 4.35 -10.81
CA ARG A 123 15.02 4.52 -11.09
C ARG A 123 15.66 5.40 -10.00
N TRP A 124 15.07 6.55 -9.73
CA TRP A 124 15.57 7.43 -8.68
C TRP A 124 15.62 6.75 -7.31
N LEU A 125 14.58 5.99 -6.95
CA LEU A 125 14.55 5.22 -5.70
C LEU A 125 15.63 4.13 -5.66
N ALA A 126 15.86 3.43 -6.76
CA ALA A 126 16.91 2.43 -6.88
C ALA A 126 18.30 3.05 -6.68
N ASP A 127 18.56 4.22 -7.28
CA ASP A 127 19.82 4.96 -7.14
C ASP A 127 20.03 5.40 -5.68
N VAL A 128 19.00 5.97 -5.04
CA VAL A 128 19.07 6.36 -3.61
C VAL A 128 19.32 5.16 -2.69
N ALA A 129 18.77 3.99 -3.05
CA ALA A 129 18.96 2.74 -2.29
C ALA A 129 20.29 2.03 -2.60
N GLY A 130 21.11 2.55 -3.52
CA GLY A 130 22.37 1.93 -3.96
C GLY A 130 22.17 0.60 -4.69
N MET A 131 21.04 0.42 -5.37
CA MET A 131 20.74 -0.76 -6.16
C MET A 131 21.55 -0.78 -7.47
N PRO A 132 21.79 -1.96 -8.08
CA PRO A 132 22.41 -2.06 -9.40
C PRO A 132 21.66 -1.25 -10.47
N ALA A 133 22.37 -0.79 -11.50
CA ALA A 133 21.79 0.03 -12.58
C ALA A 133 20.66 -0.69 -13.33
N GLU A 134 20.69 -2.01 -13.36
CA GLU A 134 19.67 -2.87 -13.99
C GLU A 134 18.47 -3.15 -13.09
N ALA A 135 18.49 -2.69 -11.83
CA ALA A 135 17.37 -2.91 -10.91
C ALA A 135 16.10 -2.22 -11.43
N GLY A 136 15.06 -2.99 -11.59
CA GLY A 136 13.71 -2.52 -11.86
C GLY A 136 12.87 -2.55 -10.59
N GLY A 137 11.62 -2.13 -10.72
CA GLY A 137 10.70 -2.14 -9.61
C GLY A 137 9.25 -2.00 -10.05
N VAL A 138 8.37 -1.99 -9.08
CA VAL A 138 6.93 -1.72 -9.27
C VAL A 138 6.38 -1.13 -7.98
N PHE A 139 5.53 -0.12 -8.07
CA PHE A 139 4.73 0.29 -6.93
C PHE A 139 3.58 -0.69 -6.71
N VAL A 140 3.33 -1.01 -5.46
CA VAL A 140 2.27 -1.94 -5.05
C VAL A 140 1.33 -1.26 -4.05
N SER A 141 0.16 -1.84 -3.87
CA SER A 141 -0.91 -1.29 -3.01
C SER A 141 -0.61 -1.33 -1.50
N GLY A 142 0.57 -1.77 -1.10
CA GLY A 142 1.01 -1.81 0.29
C GLY A 142 2.09 -2.84 0.56
N GLY A 143 2.74 -2.76 1.72
CA GLY A 143 3.87 -3.60 2.10
C GLY A 143 3.59 -5.11 2.09
N SER A 144 2.35 -5.53 2.36
CA SER A 144 1.97 -6.95 2.27
C SER A 144 2.04 -7.49 0.84
N ALA A 145 1.59 -6.70 -0.13
CA ALA A 145 1.72 -7.04 -1.55
C ALA A 145 3.18 -7.01 -2.00
N GLY A 146 3.95 -6.03 -1.51
CA GLY A 146 5.40 -5.94 -1.76
C GLY A 146 6.15 -7.15 -1.23
N ASN A 147 5.89 -7.55 0.01
CA ASN A 147 6.50 -8.73 0.60
C ASN A 147 6.17 -10.02 -0.18
N LEU A 148 4.90 -10.20 -0.56
CA LEU A 148 4.50 -11.33 -1.39
C LEU A 148 5.24 -11.33 -2.73
N SER A 149 5.27 -10.20 -3.43
CA SER A 149 5.95 -10.07 -4.73
C SER A 149 7.44 -10.38 -4.63
N ALA A 150 8.12 -9.84 -3.61
CA ALA A 150 9.54 -10.07 -3.38
C ALA A 150 9.84 -11.56 -3.06
N LEU A 151 9.02 -12.19 -2.21
CA LEU A 151 9.19 -13.59 -1.85
C LEU A 151 8.89 -14.54 -3.02
N VAL A 152 7.91 -14.21 -3.86
CA VAL A 152 7.64 -14.96 -5.11
C VAL A 152 8.83 -14.84 -6.06
N ALA A 153 9.37 -13.64 -6.25
CA ALA A 153 10.55 -13.42 -7.09
C ALA A 153 11.79 -14.17 -6.56
N ALA A 154 12.01 -14.13 -5.24
CA ALA A 154 13.12 -14.85 -4.60
C ALA A 154 13.00 -16.36 -4.79
N ARG A 155 11.81 -16.94 -4.61
CA ARG A 155 11.56 -18.36 -4.88
C ARG A 155 11.81 -18.71 -6.34
N TYR A 156 11.33 -17.87 -7.26
CA TYR A 156 11.56 -18.09 -8.68
C TYR A 156 13.05 -18.12 -9.01
N ALA A 157 13.81 -17.12 -8.54
CA ALA A 157 15.26 -17.05 -8.75
C ALA A 157 15.98 -18.27 -8.17
N ALA A 158 15.60 -18.71 -6.97
CA ALA A 158 16.18 -19.90 -6.36
C ALA A 158 15.89 -21.20 -7.16
N ARG A 159 14.69 -21.31 -7.76
CA ARG A 159 14.36 -22.43 -8.66
C ARG A 159 15.18 -22.40 -9.94
N GLU A 160 15.34 -21.24 -10.56
CA GLU A 160 16.17 -21.09 -11.76
C GLU A 160 17.64 -21.46 -11.49
N GLN A 161 18.19 -21.02 -10.35
CA GLN A 161 19.55 -21.40 -9.94
C GLN A 161 19.68 -22.91 -9.72
N ARG A 162 18.66 -23.55 -9.15
CA ARG A 162 18.64 -24.99 -8.95
C ARG A 162 18.60 -25.75 -10.29
N VAL A 163 17.78 -25.30 -11.26
CA VAL A 163 17.72 -25.90 -12.62
C VAL A 163 19.07 -25.76 -13.33
N ALA A 164 19.75 -24.63 -13.13
CA ALA A 164 21.06 -24.38 -13.74
C ALA A 164 22.23 -25.13 -13.05
N SER A 165 21.99 -25.72 -11.87
CA SER A 165 23.01 -26.42 -11.08
C SER A 165 23.00 -27.93 -11.33
N ALA A 166 23.97 -28.65 -10.69
CA ALA A 166 24.05 -30.10 -10.73
C ALA A 166 22.84 -30.83 -10.05
N LEU A 167 21.91 -30.08 -9.45
CA LEU A 167 20.71 -30.58 -8.82
C LEU A 167 19.52 -30.74 -9.79
N GLN A 168 19.75 -30.55 -11.09
CA GLN A 168 18.75 -30.79 -12.12
C GLN A 168 18.31 -32.27 -12.08
N GLY A 169 16.99 -32.49 -11.89
CA GLY A 169 16.44 -33.84 -11.80
C GLY A 169 16.20 -34.36 -10.37
N GLU A 170 16.73 -33.68 -9.35
CA GLU A 170 16.36 -33.96 -7.97
C GLU A 170 14.92 -33.51 -7.67
N PRO A 171 14.20 -34.17 -6.74
CA PRO A 171 12.87 -33.74 -6.34
C PRO A 171 12.81 -32.28 -5.90
N GLU A 172 11.71 -31.60 -6.18
CA GLU A 172 11.49 -30.23 -5.72
C GLU A 172 11.60 -30.15 -4.19
N PRO A 173 12.45 -29.31 -3.62
CA PRO A 173 12.60 -29.22 -2.17
C PRO A 173 11.35 -28.60 -1.54
N ARG A 174 11.14 -28.86 -0.27
CA ARG A 174 10.16 -28.11 0.52
C ARG A 174 10.70 -26.71 0.79
N TRP A 175 10.24 -25.74 0.02
CA TRP A 175 10.60 -24.35 0.20
C TRP A 175 10.13 -23.82 1.55
N ARG A 176 10.97 -23.04 2.21
CA ARG A 176 10.65 -22.37 3.47
C ARG A 176 11.15 -20.94 3.46
N ILE A 177 10.48 -20.08 4.20
CA ILE A 177 10.88 -18.70 4.45
C ILE A 177 11.43 -18.62 5.87
N ALA A 178 12.73 -18.36 6.00
CA ALA A 178 13.35 -18.13 7.30
C ALA A 178 13.06 -16.71 7.76
N CYS A 179 12.42 -16.55 8.92
CA CYS A 179 12.14 -15.24 9.50
C CYS A 179 12.06 -15.32 11.03
N ALA A 180 12.27 -14.20 11.69
CA ALA A 180 12.02 -14.11 13.13
C ALA A 180 10.52 -14.27 13.43
N ARG A 181 10.20 -14.89 14.56
CA ARG A 181 8.79 -15.02 15.03
C ARG A 181 8.08 -13.69 15.20
N THR A 182 8.83 -12.60 15.40
CA THR A 182 8.35 -11.22 15.49
C THR A 182 8.20 -10.53 14.13
N ALA A 183 8.48 -11.21 13.02
CA ALA A 183 8.28 -10.66 11.67
C ALA A 183 6.83 -10.26 11.45
N HIS A 184 6.61 -9.25 10.61
CA HIS A 184 5.27 -8.78 10.29
C HIS A 184 4.43 -9.93 9.69
N SER A 185 3.15 -9.98 10.05
CA SER A 185 2.22 -11.05 9.66
C SER A 185 2.08 -11.27 8.15
N SER A 186 2.46 -10.30 7.32
CA SER A 186 2.49 -10.45 5.85
C SER A 186 3.47 -11.52 5.39
N VAL A 187 4.55 -11.80 6.13
CA VAL A 187 5.51 -12.86 5.77
C VAL A 187 4.86 -14.23 5.90
N SER A 188 4.20 -14.51 7.04
CA SER A 188 3.48 -15.76 7.22
C SER A 188 2.22 -15.87 6.32
N ALA A 189 1.59 -14.74 5.99
CA ALA A 189 0.51 -14.70 5.01
C ALA A 189 1.01 -15.04 3.60
N ALA A 190 2.14 -14.46 3.18
CA ALA A 190 2.78 -14.78 1.91
C ALA A 190 3.19 -16.27 1.84
N ALA A 191 3.77 -16.81 2.91
CA ALA A 191 4.11 -18.22 2.97
C ALA A 191 2.90 -19.13 2.71
N ARG A 192 1.75 -18.82 3.32
CA ARG A 192 0.50 -19.57 3.07
C ARG A 192 0.00 -19.45 1.62
N VAL A 193 0.05 -18.24 1.04
CA VAL A 193 -0.34 -18.01 -0.37
C VAL A 193 0.57 -18.79 -1.32
N MET A 194 1.86 -18.84 -1.00
CA MET A 194 2.87 -19.52 -1.81
C MET A 194 2.93 -21.05 -1.58
N ASP A 195 2.18 -21.57 -0.62
CA ASP A 195 2.27 -22.95 -0.17
C ASP A 195 3.71 -23.36 0.21
N VAL A 196 4.37 -22.52 1.00
CA VAL A 196 5.71 -22.78 1.53
C VAL A 196 5.71 -22.75 3.06
N GLY A 197 6.65 -23.46 3.68
CA GLY A 197 6.81 -23.44 5.12
C GLY A 197 7.41 -22.14 5.65
N VAL A 198 7.27 -21.93 6.95
CA VAL A 198 8.01 -20.90 7.68
C VAL A 198 9.02 -21.60 8.59
N LEU A 199 10.25 -21.12 8.55
CA LEU A 199 11.32 -21.55 9.47
C LEU A 199 11.53 -20.43 10.50
N ASP A 200 11.11 -20.69 11.73
CA ASP A 200 11.23 -19.74 12.83
C ASP A 200 12.70 -19.61 13.27
N VAL A 201 13.27 -18.44 13.08
CA VAL A 201 14.62 -18.09 13.55
C VAL A 201 14.52 -17.36 14.89
N PRO A 202 15.23 -17.80 15.94
CA PRO A 202 15.28 -17.10 17.21
C PRO A 202 15.82 -15.68 17.05
N HIS A 203 15.22 -14.73 17.77
CA HIS A 203 15.73 -13.37 17.86
C HIS A 203 16.61 -13.18 19.09
N ASP A 204 17.49 -12.20 19.08
CA ASP A 204 18.30 -11.81 20.25
C ASP A 204 17.46 -11.13 21.34
N GLN A 205 18.07 -10.78 22.47
CA GLN A 205 17.41 -10.10 23.59
C GLN A 205 16.80 -8.71 23.21
N ARG A 206 17.22 -8.15 22.07
CA ARG A 206 16.70 -6.89 21.53
C ARG A 206 15.63 -7.10 20.45
N GLY A 207 15.18 -8.34 20.24
CA GLY A 207 14.17 -8.68 19.24
C GLY A 207 14.69 -8.69 17.80
N ARG A 208 16.03 -8.70 17.57
CA ARG A 208 16.62 -8.65 16.22
C ARG A 208 16.93 -10.05 15.71
N LEU A 209 16.65 -10.30 14.45
CA LEU A 209 17.19 -11.43 13.71
C LEU A 209 18.69 -11.20 13.45
N THR A 210 19.54 -12.17 13.79
CA THR A 210 20.98 -12.08 13.59
C THR A 210 21.45 -13.14 12.60
N GLY A 211 22.56 -12.87 11.90
CA GLY A 211 23.15 -13.84 10.97
C GLY A 211 23.60 -15.14 11.69
N SER A 212 24.08 -15.03 12.92
CA SER A 212 24.46 -16.21 13.71
C SER A 212 23.25 -17.08 14.07
N ALA A 213 22.15 -16.49 14.52
CA ALA A 213 20.93 -17.24 14.80
C ALA A 213 20.40 -17.94 13.53
N LEU A 214 20.44 -17.24 12.39
CA LEU A 214 20.05 -17.84 11.11
C LEU A 214 20.94 -19.03 10.72
N ALA A 215 22.26 -18.88 10.83
CA ALA A 215 23.21 -19.96 10.54
C ALA A 215 22.96 -21.19 11.42
N THR A 216 22.85 -20.99 12.74
CA THR A 216 22.53 -22.09 13.69
C THR A 216 21.21 -22.77 13.34
N THR A 217 20.16 -21.98 13.00
CA THR A 217 18.87 -22.56 12.64
C THR A 217 18.96 -23.43 11.39
N PHE A 218 19.75 -23.05 10.40
CA PHE A 218 19.96 -23.87 9.21
C PHE A 218 20.77 -25.14 9.49
N GLU A 219 21.75 -25.07 10.39
CA GLU A 219 22.51 -26.25 10.80
C GLU A 219 21.65 -27.28 11.57
N GLU A 220 20.73 -26.80 12.41
CA GLU A 220 19.84 -27.66 13.22
C GLU A 220 18.70 -28.27 12.40
N ASP A 221 18.28 -27.60 11.32
CA ASP A 221 17.15 -28.01 10.51
C ASP A 221 17.54 -29.00 9.39
N GLY A 222 18.83 -29.17 9.12
CA GLY A 222 19.45 -30.23 8.29
C GLY A 222 19.23 -30.02 6.82
#